data_b26bd44e3ebf311be6a7c13838af7822
#
_entry.id   b26bd44e3ebf311be6a7c13838af7822
#
_cell.length_a   1.000
_cell.length_b   1.000
_cell.length_c   1.000
_cell.angle_alpha   90.00
_cell.angle_beta   90.00
_cell.angle_gamma   90.00
#
_symmetry.space_group_name_H-M   'P 1'
#
loop_
_entity.id
_entity.type
_entity.pdbx_description
1 polymer ?
#
loop_
_entity_poly.entity_id
_entity_poly.type
_entity_poly.pdbx_seq_one_letter_code
_entity_poly.pdbx_strand_id
1 'polypeptide(L)'
;MSSRRFLVCFYTSNINMATKLFERLSNDYLKLLDDKEDFNVIISTGESSKIFQVHSNVLRYRSLYFHNELAKASKDENNHKKINLNHISTQQFEIIIKYIYGGVILIEDQDASFIFELMLVACEFLLEELVKYLETQLIETNSSWLRLRFSHIYKTSFQNNQLQDLQKWCNDIVAKYPDKLFESEDFISFPENALISLIKRDDLQMEEKKIWDYVIKWGIAQNPGLSSDPTSWTNENFLALKATLKTVCLLFAFFK
;
A
#
# COMPACT_ATOMS: atom_id res chain seq x y z
N MET A 1 -21.25 19.68 -23.35
CA MET A 1 -20.72 19.12 -22.10
C MET A 1 -19.69 18.07 -22.48
N SER A 2 -18.44 18.41 -22.33
CA SER A 2 -17.32 17.66 -22.94
C SER A 2 -16.68 16.73 -21.90
N SER A 3 -16.77 15.45 -22.17
CA SER A 3 -16.12 14.39 -21.36
C SER A 3 -14.63 14.42 -21.66
N ARG A 4 -13.81 14.93 -20.77
CA ARG A 4 -12.35 14.87 -20.88
C ARG A 4 -11.87 13.48 -20.47
N ARG A 5 -11.55 12.65 -21.46
CA ARG A 5 -10.78 11.43 -21.28
C ARG A 5 -9.32 11.81 -20.98
N PHE A 6 -8.87 11.57 -19.77
CA PHE A 6 -7.45 11.70 -19.45
C PHE A 6 -6.68 10.48 -20.00
N LEU A 7 -5.97 10.70 -21.09
CA LEU A 7 -4.91 9.79 -21.55
C LEU A 7 -3.67 10.07 -20.70
N VAL A 8 -3.32 9.14 -19.81
CA VAL A 8 -2.02 9.20 -19.11
C VAL A 8 -0.95 8.68 -20.07
N CYS A 9 -0.25 9.61 -20.73
CA CYS A 9 0.96 9.31 -21.51
C CYS A 9 2.16 9.25 -20.57
N PHE A 10 2.72 8.06 -20.35
CA PHE A 10 4.04 7.92 -19.77
C PHE A 10 5.13 7.89 -20.85
N TYR A 11 6.17 8.65 -20.61
CA TYR A 11 7.38 8.87 -21.39
C TYR A 11 7.99 7.57 -21.90
N THR A 12 8.22 7.53 -23.22
CA THR A 12 9.22 6.66 -23.82
C THR A 12 10.05 7.46 -24.81
N SER A 13 11.31 7.68 -24.46
CA SER A 13 12.33 8.13 -25.39
C SER A 13 12.53 7.07 -26.49
N ASN A 14 12.38 7.49 -27.75
CA ASN A 14 12.81 6.78 -28.96
C ASN A 14 12.37 5.31 -29.14
N ILE A 15 11.07 5.10 -29.31
CA ILE A 15 10.56 3.88 -29.96
C ILE A 15 9.89 4.30 -31.26
N ASN A 16 10.21 3.62 -32.37
CA ASN A 16 9.48 3.72 -33.65
C ASN A 16 7.99 3.95 -33.39
N MET A 17 7.37 4.91 -34.11
CA MET A 17 5.95 5.25 -33.95
C MET A 17 5.07 4.04 -34.26
N ALA A 18 4.95 3.11 -33.30
CA ALA A 18 4.01 2.00 -33.38
C ALA A 18 2.67 2.46 -32.81
N THR A 19 1.62 2.43 -33.60
CA THR A 19 0.25 2.66 -33.12
C THR A 19 -0.18 1.45 -32.26
N LYS A 20 -0.55 1.71 -31.00
CA LYS A 20 -1.02 0.66 -30.08
C LYS A 20 -2.56 0.69 -30.00
N LEU A 21 -3.20 -0.41 -30.34
CA LEU A 21 -4.65 -0.59 -30.34
C LEU A 21 -5.06 -1.47 -29.15
N PHE A 22 -5.21 -0.88 -27.95
CA PHE A 22 -5.44 -1.62 -26.72
C PHE A 22 -6.90 -1.96 -26.46
N GLU A 23 -7.85 -1.18 -26.95
CA GLU A 23 -9.27 -1.36 -26.60
C GLU A 23 -9.81 -2.73 -27.07
N ARG A 24 -9.52 -3.11 -28.29
CA ARG A 24 -9.94 -4.44 -28.81
C ARG A 24 -9.23 -5.56 -28.06
N LEU A 25 -7.93 -5.43 -27.83
CA LEU A 25 -7.14 -6.41 -27.07
C LEU A 25 -7.69 -6.61 -25.65
N SER A 26 -8.00 -5.52 -24.95
CA SER A 26 -8.64 -5.56 -23.64
C SER A 26 -9.96 -6.32 -23.67
N ASN A 27 -10.83 -5.99 -24.62
CA ASN A 27 -12.14 -6.64 -24.78
C ASN A 27 -12.01 -8.14 -25.10
N ASP A 28 -11.05 -8.53 -25.92
CA ASP A 28 -10.83 -9.94 -26.27
C ASP A 28 -10.34 -10.75 -25.06
N TYR A 29 -9.46 -10.16 -24.21
CA TYR A 29 -9.05 -10.80 -22.95
C TYR A 29 -10.19 -10.87 -21.91
N LEU A 30 -11.07 -9.86 -21.84
CA LEU A 30 -12.24 -9.92 -20.97
C LEU A 30 -13.22 -11.01 -21.41
N LYS A 31 -13.42 -11.22 -22.73
CA LYS A 31 -14.19 -12.35 -23.24
C LYS A 31 -13.56 -13.67 -22.85
N LEU A 32 -12.24 -13.82 -22.98
CA LEU A 32 -11.53 -15.03 -22.56
C LEU A 32 -11.78 -15.36 -21.08
N LEU A 33 -11.91 -14.34 -20.22
CA LEU A 33 -12.27 -14.52 -18.81
C LEU A 33 -13.71 -15.03 -18.64
N ASP A 34 -14.65 -14.52 -19.45
CA ASP A 34 -16.07 -14.86 -19.37
C ASP A 34 -16.38 -16.23 -19.99
N ASP A 35 -15.73 -16.59 -21.11
CA ASP A 35 -15.96 -17.85 -21.86
C ASP A 35 -15.48 -19.08 -21.07
N LYS A 36 -14.50 -18.93 -20.20
CA LYS A 36 -13.95 -20.00 -19.36
C LYS A 36 -13.45 -21.21 -20.13
N GLU A 37 -13.10 -21.03 -21.40
CA GLU A 37 -12.49 -22.10 -22.21
C GLU A 37 -11.03 -22.30 -21.78
N ASP A 38 -10.55 -23.53 -21.77
CA ASP A 38 -9.16 -23.90 -21.47
C ASP A 38 -8.62 -23.37 -20.14
N PHE A 39 -9.47 -23.02 -19.17
CA PHE A 39 -9.01 -22.62 -17.85
C PHE A 39 -8.23 -23.76 -17.18
N ASN A 40 -7.20 -23.41 -16.43
CA ASN A 40 -6.35 -24.39 -15.74
C ASN A 40 -6.04 -23.99 -14.29
N VAL A 41 -6.71 -22.93 -13.79
CA VAL A 41 -6.62 -22.46 -12.41
C VAL A 41 -8.01 -22.20 -11.86
N ILE A 42 -8.23 -22.60 -10.62
CA ILE A 42 -9.45 -22.36 -9.86
C ILE A 42 -9.08 -21.50 -8.66
N ILE A 43 -9.71 -20.34 -8.52
CA ILE A 43 -9.53 -19.44 -7.37
C ILE A 43 -10.84 -19.34 -6.61
N SER A 44 -10.79 -19.56 -5.29
CA SER A 44 -11.90 -19.33 -4.36
C SER A 44 -11.66 -18.10 -3.52
N THR A 45 -12.71 -17.28 -3.28
CA THR A 45 -12.62 -16.02 -2.52
C THR A 45 -13.71 -15.95 -1.48
N GLY A 46 -13.43 -15.27 -0.36
CA GLY A 46 -14.37 -14.86 0.67
C GLY A 46 -15.23 -15.98 1.24
N GLU A 47 -16.24 -15.58 2.02
CA GLU A 47 -17.18 -16.50 2.68
C GLU A 47 -18.20 -17.15 1.72
N SER A 48 -18.48 -16.48 0.59
CA SER A 48 -19.47 -16.95 -0.39
C SER A 48 -18.98 -18.10 -1.27
N SER A 49 -17.73 -18.53 -1.12
CA SER A 49 -17.11 -19.60 -1.90
C SER A 49 -17.28 -19.45 -3.42
N LYS A 50 -17.36 -18.19 -3.93
CA LYS A 50 -17.40 -17.97 -5.36
C LYS A 50 -16.12 -18.46 -6.01
N ILE A 51 -16.28 -19.22 -7.06
CA ILE A 51 -15.18 -19.84 -7.80
C ILE A 51 -14.93 -19.05 -9.08
N PHE A 52 -13.67 -18.71 -9.31
CA PHE A 52 -13.19 -18.11 -10.55
C PHE A 52 -12.36 -19.14 -11.32
N GLN A 53 -12.73 -19.38 -12.56
CA GLN A 53 -12.03 -20.24 -13.52
C GLN A 53 -11.17 -19.34 -14.41
N VAL A 54 -9.85 -19.49 -14.32
CA VAL A 54 -8.91 -18.53 -14.89
C VAL A 54 -7.68 -19.22 -15.51
N HIS A 55 -6.86 -18.45 -16.22
CA HIS A 55 -5.75 -18.94 -17.02
C HIS A 55 -4.40 -18.62 -16.35
N SER A 56 -3.62 -19.64 -16.08
CA SER A 56 -2.33 -19.51 -15.38
C SER A 56 -1.31 -18.63 -16.12
N ASN A 57 -1.34 -18.63 -17.45
CA ASN A 57 -0.48 -17.78 -18.26
C ASN A 57 -0.80 -16.29 -18.07
N VAL A 58 -2.09 -15.90 -18.12
CA VAL A 58 -2.48 -14.50 -17.88
C VAL A 58 -2.07 -14.06 -16.49
N LEU A 59 -2.43 -14.85 -15.45
CA LEU A 59 -2.11 -14.53 -14.08
C LEU A 59 -0.60 -14.35 -13.83
N ARG A 60 0.22 -15.26 -14.34
CA ARG A 60 1.69 -15.25 -14.13
C ARG A 60 2.37 -14.05 -14.76
N TYR A 61 1.91 -13.61 -15.93
CA TYR A 61 2.53 -12.48 -16.62
C TYR A 61 2.05 -11.13 -16.11
N ARG A 62 0.87 -11.09 -15.47
CA ARG A 62 0.28 -9.83 -14.99
C ARG A 62 0.51 -9.58 -13.50
N SER A 63 0.87 -10.62 -12.71
CA SER A 63 1.09 -10.50 -11.27
C SER A 63 2.22 -11.42 -10.81
N LEU A 64 3.22 -10.84 -10.19
CA LEU A 64 4.34 -11.61 -9.60
C LEU A 64 3.87 -12.46 -8.41
N TYR A 65 2.86 -12.02 -7.67
CA TYR A 65 2.21 -12.82 -6.63
C TYR A 65 1.68 -14.13 -7.21
N PHE A 66 0.84 -14.05 -8.24
CA PHE A 66 0.29 -15.24 -8.88
C PHE A 66 1.36 -16.08 -9.59
N HIS A 67 2.41 -15.47 -10.11
CA HIS A 67 3.54 -16.21 -10.64
C HIS A 67 4.12 -17.14 -9.59
N ASN A 68 4.37 -16.63 -8.39
CA ASN A 68 4.98 -17.35 -7.27
C ASN A 68 4.01 -18.39 -6.67
N GLU A 69 2.74 -18.02 -6.45
CA GLU A 69 1.74 -18.95 -5.90
C GLU A 69 1.44 -20.12 -6.85
N LEU A 70 1.33 -19.85 -8.14
CA LEU A 70 1.15 -20.91 -9.14
C LEU A 70 2.39 -21.81 -9.32
N ALA A 71 3.58 -21.35 -8.96
CA ALA A 71 4.76 -22.21 -8.97
C ALA A 71 4.71 -23.26 -7.84
N LYS A 72 4.13 -22.88 -6.68
CA LYS A 72 4.00 -23.75 -5.49
C LYS A 72 2.79 -24.69 -5.57
N ALA A 73 1.70 -24.27 -6.23
CA ALA A 73 0.45 -25.00 -6.27
C ALA A 73 0.59 -26.33 -7.05
N SER A 74 0.18 -27.43 -6.41
CA SER A 74 0.01 -28.71 -7.07
C SER A 74 -1.23 -28.74 -7.96
N LYS A 75 -1.27 -29.66 -8.92
CA LYS A 75 -2.44 -29.90 -9.76
C LYS A 75 -3.33 -30.94 -9.11
N ASP A 76 -4.63 -30.77 -9.26
CA ASP A 76 -5.62 -31.77 -8.88
C ASP A 76 -5.79 -32.86 -9.98
N GLU A 77 -6.71 -33.82 -9.75
CA GLU A 77 -6.99 -34.92 -10.66
C GLU A 77 -7.44 -34.47 -12.06
N ASN A 78 -8.03 -33.27 -12.15
CA ASN A 78 -8.47 -32.65 -13.40
C ASN A 78 -7.38 -31.74 -14.01
N ASN A 79 -6.12 -31.82 -13.53
CA ASN A 79 -5.00 -31.02 -13.99
C ASN A 79 -5.15 -29.49 -13.71
N HIS A 80 -6.05 -29.07 -12.80
CA HIS A 80 -6.22 -27.69 -12.39
C HIS A 80 -5.40 -27.36 -11.14
N LYS A 81 -4.87 -26.15 -11.06
CA LYS A 81 -4.28 -25.59 -9.84
C LYS A 81 -5.33 -24.87 -9.02
N LYS A 82 -5.26 -24.98 -7.69
CA LYS A 82 -6.20 -24.33 -6.76
C LYS A 82 -5.50 -23.29 -5.91
N ILE A 83 -6.10 -22.10 -5.79
CA ILE A 83 -5.65 -21.00 -4.93
C ILE A 83 -6.83 -20.55 -4.09
N ASN A 84 -6.64 -20.44 -2.77
CA ASN A 84 -7.66 -19.99 -1.83
C ASN A 84 -7.31 -18.59 -1.32
N LEU A 85 -8.16 -17.61 -1.59
CA LEU A 85 -8.05 -16.21 -1.20
C LEU A 85 -9.19 -15.84 -0.24
N ASN A 86 -9.34 -16.59 0.85
CA ASN A 86 -10.50 -16.45 1.76
C ASN A 86 -10.55 -15.08 2.47
N HIS A 87 -9.43 -14.38 2.58
CA HIS A 87 -9.33 -13.04 3.18
C HIS A 87 -9.72 -11.91 2.23
N ILE A 88 -9.95 -12.22 0.95
CA ILE A 88 -10.31 -11.23 -0.08
C ILE A 88 -11.79 -11.39 -0.42
N SER A 89 -12.53 -10.27 -0.41
CA SER A 89 -13.93 -10.31 -0.80
C SER A 89 -14.09 -10.63 -2.29
N THR A 90 -15.20 -11.27 -2.62
CA THR A 90 -15.53 -11.57 -4.02
C THR A 90 -15.55 -10.33 -4.89
N GLN A 91 -16.10 -9.22 -4.38
CA GLN A 91 -16.19 -7.96 -5.10
C GLN A 91 -14.80 -7.35 -5.39
N GLN A 92 -13.88 -7.37 -4.41
CA GLN A 92 -12.50 -6.93 -4.62
C GLN A 92 -11.82 -7.76 -5.70
N PHE A 93 -11.98 -9.09 -5.63
CA PHE A 93 -11.34 -9.97 -6.60
C PHE A 93 -11.93 -9.83 -8.01
N GLU A 94 -13.23 -9.55 -8.15
CA GLU A 94 -13.85 -9.26 -9.45
C GLU A 94 -13.24 -8.04 -10.15
N ILE A 95 -12.92 -6.99 -9.39
CA ILE A 95 -12.24 -5.81 -9.95
C ILE A 95 -10.80 -6.16 -10.32
N ILE A 96 -10.09 -6.85 -9.42
CA ILE A 96 -8.69 -7.26 -9.64
C ILE A 96 -8.55 -8.16 -10.87
N ILE A 97 -9.43 -9.16 -11.03
CA ILE A 97 -9.32 -10.10 -12.17
C ILE A 97 -9.61 -9.42 -13.49
N LYS A 98 -10.57 -8.50 -13.55
CA LYS A 98 -10.84 -7.68 -14.75
C LYS A 98 -9.65 -6.77 -15.08
N TYR A 99 -9.00 -6.20 -14.07
CA TYR A 99 -7.77 -5.45 -14.28
C TYR A 99 -6.64 -6.35 -14.81
N ILE A 100 -6.45 -7.54 -14.25
CA ILE A 100 -5.41 -8.48 -14.70
C ILE A 100 -5.62 -8.86 -16.17
N TYR A 101 -6.85 -9.14 -16.60
CA TYR A 101 -7.15 -9.55 -17.97
C TYR A 101 -7.20 -8.37 -18.94
N GLY A 102 -7.99 -7.38 -18.64
CA GLY A 102 -8.32 -6.30 -19.58
C GLY A 102 -7.72 -4.92 -19.25
N GLY A 103 -7.04 -4.75 -18.09
CA GLY A 103 -6.62 -3.44 -17.64
C GLY A 103 -7.78 -2.51 -17.26
N VAL A 104 -8.96 -3.07 -16.97
CA VAL A 104 -10.19 -2.31 -16.69
C VAL A 104 -10.45 -2.26 -15.19
N ILE A 105 -10.72 -1.05 -14.68
CA ILE A 105 -11.00 -0.78 -13.28
C ILE A 105 -12.37 -0.08 -13.18
N LEU A 106 -13.31 -0.65 -12.44
CA LEU A 106 -14.65 -0.12 -12.24
C LEU A 106 -14.83 0.15 -10.73
N ILE A 107 -14.58 1.40 -10.31
CA ILE A 107 -14.65 1.85 -8.92
C ILE A 107 -15.50 3.10 -8.73
N GLU A 108 -16.23 3.55 -9.75
CA GLU A 108 -16.98 4.82 -9.73
C GLU A 108 -18.08 4.84 -8.64
N ASP A 109 -18.66 3.67 -8.34
CA ASP A 109 -19.72 3.50 -7.34
C ASP A 109 -19.20 3.01 -5.98
N GLN A 110 -17.87 2.95 -5.79
CA GLN A 110 -17.26 2.45 -4.57
C GLN A 110 -16.91 3.57 -3.59
N ASP A 111 -17.14 3.31 -2.30
CA ASP A 111 -16.74 4.25 -1.26
C ASP A 111 -15.22 4.25 -1.02
N ALA A 112 -14.72 5.27 -0.33
CA ALA A 112 -13.30 5.44 -0.06
C ALA A 112 -12.71 4.32 0.80
N SER A 113 -13.51 3.69 1.67
CA SER A 113 -13.08 2.56 2.49
C SER A 113 -12.80 1.34 1.63
N PHE A 114 -13.71 1.03 0.73
CA PHE A 114 -13.54 -0.07 -0.21
C PHE A 114 -12.35 0.15 -1.14
N ILE A 115 -12.18 1.38 -1.67
CA ILE A 115 -11.03 1.72 -2.55
C ILE A 115 -9.71 1.56 -1.80
N PHE A 116 -9.66 1.94 -0.53
CA PHE A 116 -8.46 1.77 0.31
C PHE A 116 -8.14 0.28 0.54
N GLU A 117 -9.13 -0.53 0.91
CA GLU A 117 -8.94 -1.97 1.07
C GLU A 117 -8.56 -2.67 -0.26
N LEU A 118 -9.17 -2.27 -1.39
CA LEU A 118 -8.80 -2.75 -2.72
C LEU A 118 -7.34 -2.42 -3.06
N MET A 119 -6.88 -1.24 -2.69
CA MET A 119 -5.48 -0.84 -2.85
C MET A 119 -4.54 -1.74 -2.07
N LEU A 120 -4.88 -2.12 -0.84
CA LEU A 120 -4.07 -3.05 -0.04
C LEU A 120 -4.01 -4.44 -0.68
N VAL A 121 -5.12 -4.93 -1.23
CA VAL A 121 -5.14 -6.19 -2.01
C VAL A 121 -4.28 -6.07 -3.28
N ALA A 122 -4.31 -4.92 -3.96
CA ALA A 122 -3.45 -4.68 -5.12
C ALA A 122 -1.96 -4.68 -4.74
N CYS A 123 -1.60 -4.15 -3.56
CA CYS A 123 -0.25 -4.26 -3.01
C CYS A 123 0.16 -5.72 -2.75
N GLU A 124 -0.71 -6.52 -2.14
CA GLU A 124 -0.46 -7.94 -1.89
C GLU A 124 -0.21 -8.69 -3.20
N PHE A 125 -0.98 -8.39 -4.24
CA PHE A 125 -0.84 -9.01 -5.55
C PHE A 125 0.28 -8.42 -6.42
N LEU A 126 1.04 -7.46 -5.88
CA LEU A 126 2.15 -6.78 -6.55
C LEU A 126 1.73 -6.16 -7.89
N LEU A 127 0.60 -5.47 -7.89
CA LEU A 127 0.00 -4.80 -9.05
C LEU A 127 0.30 -3.29 -9.00
N GLU A 128 1.57 -2.93 -9.18
CA GLU A 128 2.10 -1.57 -8.95
C GLU A 128 1.33 -0.46 -9.68
N GLU A 129 0.95 -0.69 -10.95
CA GLU A 129 0.18 0.28 -11.74
C GLU A 129 -1.21 0.52 -11.15
N LEU A 130 -1.87 -0.54 -10.67
CA LEU A 130 -3.17 -0.45 -10.01
C LEU A 130 -3.05 0.26 -8.66
N VAL A 131 -2.03 -0.07 -7.87
CA VAL A 131 -1.74 0.62 -6.60
C VAL A 131 -1.62 2.12 -6.83
N LYS A 132 -0.78 2.54 -7.78
CA LYS A 132 -0.57 3.95 -8.11
C LYS A 132 -1.85 4.66 -8.52
N TYR A 133 -2.67 4.01 -9.32
CA TYR A 133 -3.96 4.56 -9.73
C TYR A 133 -4.90 4.75 -8.53
N LEU A 134 -5.01 3.75 -7.65
CA LEU A 134 -5.88 3.80 -6.47
C LEU A 134 -5.39 4.82 -5.42
N GLU A 135 -4.06 4.96 -5.21
CA GLU A 135 -3.47 6.03 -4.39
C GLU A 135 -3.90 7.41 -4.91
N THR A 136 -3.74 7.64 -6.22
CA THR A 136 -4.11 8.90 -6.85
C THR A 136 -5.59 9.21 -6.66
N GLN A 137 -6.48 8.23 -6.89
CA GLN A 137 -7.91 8.38 -6.68
C GLN A 137 -8.25 8.74 -5.23
N LEU A 138 -7.65 8.07 -4.26
CA LEU A 138 -7.88 8.35 -2.84
C LEU A 138 -7.41 9.76 -2.46
N ILE A 139 -6.23 10.17 -2.90
CA ILE A 139 -5.64 11.47 -2.56
C ILE A 139 -6.44 12.62 -3.21
N GLU A 140 -6.81 12.49 -4.47
CA GLU A 140 -7.46 13.55 -5.23
C GLU A 140 -8.95 13.68 -4.92
N THR A 141 -9.68 12.56 -4.79
CA THR A 141 -11.13 12.58 -4.67
C THR A 141 -11.65 12.30 -3.26
N ASN A 142 -10.86 11.63 -2.41
CA ASN A 142 -11.29 11.16 -1.08
C ASN A 142 -10.43 11.70 0.08
N SER A 143 -9.74 12.84 -0.11
CA SER A 143 -8.84 13.41 0.89
C SER A 143 -9.50 13.70 2.25
N SER A 144 -10.80 14.02 2.27
CA SER A 144 -11.55 14.23 3.51
C SER A 144 -11.68 12.94 4.32
N TRP A 145 -11.95 11.82 3.66
CA TRP A 145 -12.02 10.49 4.28
C TRP A 145 -10.64 10.07 4.83
N LEU A 146 -9.56 10.30 4.08
CA LEU A 146 -8.20 10.03 4.52
C LEU A 146 -7.84 10.82 5.80
N ARG A 147 -8.25 12.11 5.88
CA ARG A 147 -8.01 12.94 7.07
C ARG A 147 -8.78 12.46 8.31
N LEU A 148 -10.01 11.98 8.13
CA LEU A 148 -10.81 11.44 9.23
C LEU A 148 -10.21 10.17 9.86
N ARG A 149 -9.43 9.40 9.07
CA ARG A 149 -8.77 8.17 9.50
C ARG A 149 -7.25 8.27 9.51
N PHE A 150 -6.73 9.46 9.70
CA PHE A 150 -5.34 9.82 9.46
C PHE A 150 -4.34 8.88 10.12
N SER A 151 -4.47 8.60 11.43
CA SER A 151 -3.56 7.71 12.17
C SER A 151 -3.50 6.31 11.56
N HIS A 152 -4.66 5.74 11.22
CA HIS A 152 -4.74 4.42 10.60
C HIS A 152 -4.08 4.43 9.20
N ILE A 153 -4.43 5.40 8.35
CA ILE A 153 -3.88 5.55 7.00
C ILE A 153 -2.36 5.74 7.05
N TYR A 154 -1.88 6.59 7.93
CA TYR A 154 -0.45 6.84 8.10
C TYR A 154 0.28 5.55 8.47
N LYS A 155 -0.15 4.86 9.53
CA LYS A 155 0.45 3.61 9.99
C LYS A 155 0.48 2.56 8.89
N THR A 156 -0.65 2.34 8.20
CA THR A 156 -0.77 1.35 7.13
C THR A 156 0.11 1.70 5.94
N SER A 157 0.19 2.97 5.54
CA SER A 157 1.02 3.39 4.41
C SER A 157 2.51 3.10 4.66
N PHE A 158 3.00 3.28 5.87
CA PHE A 158 4.41 3.01 6.22
C PHE A 158 4.72 1.54 6.52
N GLN A 159 3.70 0.68 6.63
CA GLN A 159 3.87 -0.78 6.65
C GLN A 159 4.04 -1.36 5.25
N ASN A 160 3.74 -0.59 4.21
CA ASN A 160 3.80 -1.03 2.82
C ASN A 160 4.63 -0.08 1.96
N ASN A 161 5.79 -0.55 1.52
CA ASN A 161 6.73 0.26 0.72
C ASN A 161 6.21 0.65 -0.66
N GLN A 162 5.12 0.06 -1.15
CA GLN A 162 4.51 0.40 -2.43
C GLN A 162 3.67 1.70 -2.36
N LEU A 163 3.22 2.11 -1.15
CA LEU A 163 2.33 3.25 -0.93
C LEU A 163 3.09 4.59 -0.77
N GLN A 164 3.94 4.92 -1.74
CA GLN A 164 4.84 6.08 -1.64
C GLN A 164 4.13 7.42 -1.74
N ASP A 165 3.11 7.53 -2.60
CA ASP A 165 2.36 8.78 -2.76
C ASP A 165 1.52 9.06 -1.51
N LEU A 166 0.93 8.03 -0.91
CA LEU A 166 0.17 8.14 0.32
C LEU A 166 1.06 8.47 1.52
N GLN A 167 2.26 7.87 1.60
CA GLN A 167 3.28 8.22 2.60
C GLN A 167 3.68 9.69 2.48
N LYS A 168 3.93 10.16 1.26
CA LYS A 168 4.25 11.56 0.99
C LYS A 168 3.11 12.48 1.40
N TRP A 169 1.89 12.16 0.99
CA TRP A 169 0.69 12.93 1.36
C TRP A 169 0.52 13.03 2.89
N CYS A 170 0.69 11.94 3.60
CA CYS A 170 0.65 11.91 5.05
C CYS A 170 1.74 12.79 5.67
N ASN A 171 2.97 12.67 5.20
CA ASN A 171 4.10 13.47 5.67
C ASN A 171 3.90 14.96 5.41
N ASP A 172 3.31 15.36 4.28
CA ASP A 172 3.02 16.75 3.95
C ASP A 172 1.99 17.36 4.92
N ILE A 173 1.03 16.56 5.38
CA ILE A 173 0.06 17.00 6.40
C ILE A 173 0.75 17.17 7.77
N VAL A 174 1.56 16.20 8.19
CA VAL A 174 2.23 16.27 9.49
C VAL A 174 3.27 17.38 9.52
N ALA A 175 4.01 17.60 8.43
CA ALA A 175 4.96 18.70 8.37
C ALA A 175 4.31 20.06 8.67
N LYS A 176 3.07 20.21 8.20
CA LYS A 176 2.27 21.45 8.37
C LYS A 176 1.53 21.53 9.71
N TYR A 177 1.13 20.37 10.26
CA TYR A 177 0.36 20.27 11.51
C TYR A 177 0.92 19.18 12.42
N PRO A 178 2.16 19.32 12.88
CA PRO A 178 2.88 18.25 13.59
C PRO A 178 2.22 17.86 14.91
N ASP A 179 1.62 18.83 15.62
CA ASP A 179 0.98 18.58 16.93
C ASP A 179 -0.14 17.51 16.83
N LYS A 180 -0.83 17.43 15.69
CA LYS A 180 -1.88 16.39 15.47
C LYS A 180 -1.37 14.97 15.56
N LEU A 181 -0.11 14.74 15.23
CA LEU A 181 0.51 13.42 15.33
C LEU A 181 1.28 13.26 16.65
N PHE A 182 2.19 14.19 16.92
CA PHE A 182 3.12 14.06 18.05
C PHE A 182 2.42 14.11 19.42
N GLU A 183 1.28 14.80 19.53
CA GLU A 183 0.45 14.87 20.74
C GLU A 183 -0.60 13.76 20.82
N SER A 184 -0.77 12.94 19.75
CA SER A 184 -1.72 11.83 19.78
C SER A 184 -1.22 10.67 20.64
N GLU A 185 -2.17 9.89 21.19
CA GLU A 185 -1.85 8.65 21.91
C GLU A 185 -1.21 7.61 20.99
N ASP A 186 -1.54 7.65 19.68
CA ASP A 186 -1.03 6.73 18.67
C ASP A 186 0.46 6.94 18.36
N PHE A 187 1.03 8.11 18.70
CA PHE A 187 2.42 8.46 18.37
C PHE A 187 3.43 7.43 18.90
N ILE A 188 3.23 6.91 20.11
CA ILE A 188 4.14 5.93 20.72
C ILE A 188 4.18 4.59 19.95
N SER A 189 3.16 4.29 19.16
CA SER A 189 3.08 3.08 18.30
C SER A 189 3.52 3.33 16.86
N PHE A 190 4.11 4.51 16.60
CA PHE A 190 4.46 4.94 15.25
C PHE A 190 5.60 4.08 14.67
N PRO A 191 5.57 3.71 13.39
CA PRO A 191 6.66 2.98 12.76
C PRO A 191 7.94 3.81 12.72
N GLU A 192 9.10 3.18 12.99
CA GLU A 192 10.42 3.86 12.98
C GLU A 192 10.71 4.54 11.63
N ASN A 193 10.41 3.85 10.52
CA ASN A 193 10.61 4.39 9.17
C ASN A 193 9.76 5.65 8.91
N ALA A 194 8.54 5.70 9.46
CA ALA A 194 7.69 6.87 9.39
C ALA A 194 8.26 8.05 10.19
N LEU A 195 8.71 7.80 11.42
CA LEU A 195 9.37 8.81 12.26
C LEU A 195 10.62 9.35 11.59
N ILE A 196 11.46 8.48 11.04
CA ILE A 196 12.67 8.83 10.30
C ILE A 196 12.35 9.71 9.09
N SER A 197 11.31 9.38 8.32
CA SER A 197 10.93 10.14 7.13
C SER A 197 10.44 11.56 7.45
N LEU A 198 9.81 11.73 8.62
CA LEU A 198 9.39 13.04 9.13
C LEU A 198 10.55 13.89 9.62
N ILE A 199 11.43 13.30 10.41
CA ILE A 199 12.56 14.02 11.02
C ILE A 199 13.55 14.52 9.96
N LYS A 200 13.66 13.82 8.84
CA LYS A 200 14.48 14.24 7.69
C LYS A 200 13.97 15.49 6.96
N ARG A 201 12.77 15.94 7.26
CA ARG A 201 12.17 17.09 6.58
C ARG A 201 12.63 18.41 7.19
N ASP A 202 13.09 19.31 6.33
CA ASP A 202 13.50 20.67 6.73
C ASP A 202 12.27 21.59 6.92
N ASP A 203 11.10 21.21 6.37
CA ASP A 203 9.86 21.99 6.45
C ASP A 203 8.93 21.61 7.59
N LEU A 204 9.37 20.73 8.51
CA LEU A 204 8.60 20.34 9.68
C LEU A 204 8.41 21.53 10.65
N GLN A 205 7.17 22.00 10.80
CA GLN A 205 6.83 23.21 11.59
C GLN A 205 6.78 22.92 13.08
N MET A 206 7.92 22.48 13.66
CA MET A 206 8.08 22.22 15.08
C MET A 206 9.51 22.56 15.53
N GLU A 207 9.65 23.06 16.75
CA GLU A 207 10.98 23.33 17.34
C GLU A 207 11.76 22.03 17.52
N GLU A 208 13.06 22.05 17.21
CA GLU A 208 13.95 20.87 17.30
C GLU A 208 13.94 20.22 18.68
N LYS A 209 13.95 21.05 19.73
CA LYS A 209 13.88 20.57 21.12
C LYS A 209 12.60 19.74 21.34
N LYS A 210 11.44 20.24 20.87
CA LYS A 210 10.15 19.56 21.01
C LYS A 210 10.15 18.24 20.24
N ILE A 211 10.70 18.22 19.00
CA ILE A 211 10.88 17.00 18.22
C ILE A 211 11.70 15.97 18.99
N TRP A 212 12.83 16.41 19.57
CA TRP A 212 13.69 15.54 20.35
C TRP A 212 13.00 14.94 21.57
N ASP A 213 12.24 15.74 22.31
CA ASP A 213 11.47 15.26 23.46
C ASP A 213 10.47 14.15 23.06
N TYR A 214 9.81 14.31 21.90
CA TYR A 214 8.93 13.28 21.37
C TYR A 214 9.69 12.03 20.91
N VAL A 215 10.85 12.17 20.27
CA VAL A 215 11.71 11.05 19.87
C VAL A 215 12.13 10.22 21.07
N ILE A 216 12.51 10.86 22.17
CA ILE A 216 12.84 10.17 23.43
C ILE A 216 11.60 9.45 23.97
N LYS A 217 10.44 10.11 24.02
CA LYS A 217 9.16 9.49 24.45
C LYS A 217 8.82 8.26 23.63
N TRP A 218 8.96 8.36 22.31
CA TRP A 218 8.77 7.21 21.39
C TRP A 218 9.77 6.09 21.70
N GLY A 219 11.05 6.42 21.82
CA GLY A 219 12.10 5.44 22.11
C GLY A 219 11.90 4.70 23.44
N ILE A 220 11.43 5.38 24.47
CA ILE A 220 11.07 4.77 25.75
C ILE A 220 9.93 3.77 25.55
N ALA A 221 8.88 4.14 24.81
CA ALA A 221 7.73 3.29 24.54
C ALA A 221 8.08 2.02 23.74
N GLN A 222 9.15 2.06 22.91
CA GLN A 222 9.63 0.86 22.21
C GLN A 222 10.37 -0.13 23.12
N ASN A 223 10.67 0.25 24.37
CA ASN A 223 11.40 -0.56 25.34
C ASN A 223 10.53 -0.84 26.58
N PRO A 224 9.69 -1.88 26.61
CA PRO A 224 8.72 -2.12 27.70
C PRO A 224 9.32 -2.28 29.10
N GLY A 225 10.63 -2.50 29.20
CA GLY A 225 11.36 -2.59 30.48
C GLY A 225 11.86 -1.25 31.03
N LEU A 226 11.70 -0.15 30.27
CA LEU A 226 12.16 1.16 30.72
C LEU A 226 11.07 1.86 31.56
N SER A 227 11.46 2.35 32.74
CA SER A 227 10.62 3.27 33.51
C SER A 227 10.45 4.59 32.77
N SER A 228 9.32 5.25 32.96
CA SER A 228 9.09 6.61 32.46
C SER A 228 9.97 7.66 33.19
N ASP A 229 10.52 7.31 34.36
CA ASP A 229 11.42 8.16 35.14
C ASP A 229 12.88 7.76 34.88
N PRO A 230 13.65 8.59 34.14
CA PRO A 230 15.05 8.33 33.83
C PRO A 230 15.97 8.30 35.05
N THR A 231 15.56 8.85 36.20
CA THR A 231 16.38 8.85 37.41
C THR A 231 16.56 7.47 38.03
N SER A 232 15.68 6.53 37.68
CA SER A 232 15.73 5.13 38.12
C SER A 232 16.49 4.21 37.16
N TRP A 233 17.05 4.75 36.06
CA TRP A 233 17.65 3.91 35.00
C TRP A 233 19.04 3.43 35.34
N THR A 234 19.31 2.16 34.97
CA THR A 234 20.65 1.57 35.00
C THR A 234 21.39 1.89 33.68
N ASN A 235 22.70 1.62 33.67
CA ASN A 235 23.48 1.71 32.42
C ASN A 235 22.91 0.86 31.29
N GLU A 236 22.35 -0.32 31.59
CA GLU A 236 21.72 -1.20 30.61
C GLU A 236 20.47 -0.57 29.97
N ASN A 237 19.69 0.17 30.79
CA ASN A 237 18.52 0.90 30.30
C ASN A 237 18.94 2.01 29.31
N PHE A 238 19.99 2.77 29.61
CA PHE A 238 20.53 3.77 28.70
C PHE A 238 21.06 3.16 27.41
N LEU A 239 21.72 1.99 27.48
CA LEU A 239 22.21 1.27 26.29
C LEU A 239 21.07 0.74 25.42
N ALA A 240 19.98 0.25 26.02
CA ALA A 240 18.79 -0.20 25.30
C ALA A 240 18.15 0.96 24.54
N LEU A 241 17.91 2.09 25.20
CA LEU A 241 17.37 3.29 24.54
C LEU A 241 18.29 3.79 23.42
N LYS A 242 19.62 3.84 23.67
CA LYS A 242 20.60 4.23 22.66
C LYS A 242 20.56 3.31 21.43
N ALA A 243 20.37 2.00 21.61
CA ALA A 243 20.23 1.04 20.51
C ALA A 243 18.98 1.32 19.69
N THR A 244 17.83 1.54 20.33
CA THR A 244 16.55 1.88 19.70
C THR A 244 16.64 3.20 18.93
N LEU A 245 17.28 4.22 19.48
CA LEU A 245 17.37 5.54 18.86
C LEU A 245 18.55 5.69 17.89
N LYS A 246 19.36 4.65 17.68
CA LYS A 246 20.61 4.74 16.91
C LYS A 246 20.42 5.38 15.54
N THR A 247 19.45 4.93 14.78
CA THR A 247 19.18 5.43 13.42
C THR A 247 18.68 6.87 13.45
N VAL A 248 17.79 7.18 14.40
CA VAL A 248 17.19 8.50 14.57
C VAL A 248 18.26 9.53 15.04
N CYS A 249 19.12 9.16 16.00
CA CYS A 249 20.21 10.03 16.48
C CYS A 249 21.21 10.38 15.40
N LEU A 250 21.58 9.42 14.54
CA LEU A 250 22.48 9.68 13.40
C LEU A 250 21.90 10.76 12.48
N LEU A 251 20.60 10.75 12.24
CA LEU A 251 19.94 11.75 11.41
C LEU A 251 19.94 13.15 12.03
N PHE A 252 19.68 13.27 13.34
CA PHE A 252 19.79 14.55 14.04
C PHE A 252 21.20 15.16 13.99
N ALA A 253 22.23 14.31 13.98
CA ALA A 253 23.62 14.75 13.93
C ALA A 253 24.07 15.21 12.54
N PHE A 254 23.42 14.74 11.45
CA PHE A 254 23.84 15.00 10.06
C PHE A 254 22.95 15.98 9.31
N PHE A 255 21.70 16.19 9.71
CA PHE A 255 20.71 16.95 8.93
C PHE A 255 20.19 18.21 9.67
N LYS A 256 20.65 18.48 10.87
CA LYS A 256 20.39 19.69 11.66
C LYS A 256 21.65 20.08 12.42
#